data_995115da4930233daca1545c3b923bc9
#
_entry.id   995115da4930233daca1545c3b923bc9
#
_cell.length_a   1.000
_cell.length_b   1.000
_cell.length_c   1.000
_cell.angle_alpha   90.00
_cell.angle_beta   90.00
_cell.angle_gamma   90.00
#
_symmetry.space_group_name_H-M   'P 1'
#
loop_
_entity.id
_entity.type
_entity.pdbx_description
1 polymer ?
#
loop_
_entity_poly.entity_id
_entity_poly.type
_entity_poly.pdbx_seq_one_letter_code
_entity_poly.pdbx_strand_id
1 'polypeptide(L)'
;MKKYLILMIVCMLTLTGCGSYKLEDAVNDFTKSVENSKSYKLNGTMEISSGEELFTYNIDAYFLKDDFYKVVLVNQTNNHEQVILKNKEGLYVVTPSLNKSFKFDSVWPENSSQAYLLQNLVTDIKNDNEKTLEKNEKGYVIKSKVNYPNNEELVYQKIYFDKDMNI
;
A
#
# COMPACT_ATOMS: atom_id res chain seq x y z
N MET A 1 18.91 18.65 -50.80
CA MET A 1 19.48 18.90 -49.47
C MET A 1 18.47 19.33 -48.41
N LYS A 2 17.59 20.33 -48.63
CA LYS A 2 16.57 20.76 -47.62
C LYS A 2 15.61 19.65 -47.20
N LYS A 3 15.17 18.76 -48.10
CA LYS A 3 14.24 17.65 -47.76
C LYS A 3 14.86 16.62 -46.79
N TYR A 4 16.15 16.32 -46.96
CA TYR A 4 16.84 15.36 -46.05
C TYR A 4 17.14 16.00 -44.69
N LEU A 5 17.37 17.34 -44.65
CA LEU A 5 17.54 18.05 -43.38
C LEU A 5 16.28 18.01 -42.54
N ILE A 6 15.09 18.20 -43.15
CA ILE A 6 13.80 18.14 -42.47
C ILE A 6 13.54 16.72 -41.95
N LEU A 7 13.84 15.69 -42.75
CA LEU A 7 13.68 14.27 -42.33
C LEU A 7 14.57 13.94 -41.13
N MET A 8 15.80 14.44 -41.11
CA MET A 8 16.76 14.26 -40.02
C MET A 8 16.27 14.93 -38.72
N ILE A 9 15.71 16.15 -38.82
CA ILE A 9 15.15 16.88 -37.68
C ILE A 9 13.91 16.14 -37.12
N VAL A 10 13.04 15.59 -37.93
CA VAL A 10 11.87 14.80 -37.52
C VAL A 10 12.32 13.52 -36.81
N CYS A 11 13.34 12.81 -37.29
CA CYS A 11 13.88 11.64 -36.59
C CYS A 11 14.53 11.96 -35.23
N MET A 12 15.14 13.16 -35.08
CA MET A 12 15.68 13.58 -33.77
C MET A 12 14.58 13.89 -32.73
N LEU A 13 13.42 14.33 -33.16
CA LEU A 13 12.31 14.65 -32.25
C LEU A 13 11.57 13.39 -31.70
N THR A 14 11.75 12.22 -32.33
CA THR A 14 11.14 10.97 -31.89
C THR A 14 11.96 10.21 -30.84
N LEU A 15 13.18 10.67 -30.52
CA LEU A 15 14.06 10.03 -29.56
C LEU A 15 13.93 10.59 -28.13
N THR A 16 13.06 11.58 -27.92
CA THR A 16 12.84 12.14 -26.59
C THR A 16 11.66 11.49 -25.93
N GLY A 17 11.86 10.40 -25.22
CA GLY A 17 10.75 9.96 -24.42
C GLY A 17 10.75 8.53 -23.89
N CYS A 18 11.80 8.13 -23.26
CA CYS A 18 11.62 7.09 -22.24
C CYS A 18 12.34 7.57 -20.98
N GLY A 19 11.81 8.62 -20.37
CA GLY A 19 12.18 8.99 -19.02
C GLY A 19 11.82 7.82 -18.12
N SER A 20 12.81 7.21 -17.46
CA SER A 20 12.53 6.23 -16.43
C SER A 20 11.68 6.90 -15.35
N TYR A 21 10.52 6.34 -15.04
CA TYR A 21 9.69 6.79 -13.94
C TYR A 21 10.51 6.74 -12.66
N LYS A 22 10.61 7.88 -11.97
CA LYS A 22 11.50 8.02 -10.82
C LYS A 22 10.79 7.67 -9.53
N LEU A 23 11.54 7.26 -8.51
CA LEU A 23 11.01 6.98 -7.18
C LEU A 23 10.17 8.15 -6.62
N GLU A 24 10.66 9.38 -6.78
CA GLU A 24 9.97 10.58 -6.30
C GLU A 24 8.63 10.78 -6.99
N ASP A 25 8.57 10.55 -8.31
CA ASP A 25 7.33 10.66 -9.09
C ASP A 25 6.34 9.59 -8.63
N ALA A 26 6.80 8.34 -8.47
CA ALA A 26 5.99 7.22 -7.99
C ALA A 26 5.39 7.49 -6.60
N VAL A 27 6.22 7.93 -5.66
CA VAL A 27 5.79 8.27 -4.30
C VAL A 27 4.80 9.43 -4.31
N ASN A 28 5.06 10.46 -5.12
CA ASN A 28 4.16 11.62 -5.23
C ASN A 28 2.81 11.25 -5.83
N ASP A 29 2.79 10.44 -6.89
CA ASP A 29 1.56 10.04 -7.56
C ASP A 29 0.72 9.14 -6.64
N PHE A 30 1.33 8.17 -5.99
CA PHE A 30 0.66 7.33 -5.01
C PHE A 30 0.12 8.16 -3.84
N THR A 31 0.94 9.04 -3.26
CA THR A 31 0.53 9.93 -2.17
C THR A 31 -0.67 10.78 -2.56
N LYS A 32 -0.61 11.45 -3.71
CA LYS A 32 -1.71 12.30 -4.20
C LYS A 32 -2.98 11.50 -4.44
N SER A 33 -2.87 10.30 -4.98
CA SER A 33 -4.00 9.40 -5.21
C SER A 33 -4.71 9.07 -3.90
N VAL A 34 -3.96 8.71 -2.86
CA VAL A 34 -4.51 8.37 -1.55
C VAL A 34 -5.07 9.59 -0.82
N GLU A 35 -4.31 10.70 -0.74
CA GLU A 35 -4.69 11.92 -0.02
C GLU A 35 -5.92 12.61 -0.63
N ASN A 36 -6.09 12.53 -1.95
CA ASN A 36 -7.25 13.09 -2.66
C ASN A 36 -8.48 12.17 -2.63
N SER A 37 -8.31 10.91 -2.24
CA SER A 37 -9.42 9.96 -2.19
C SER A 37 -10.38 10.29 -1.05
N LYS A 38 -11.66 10.44 -1.39
CA LYS A 38 -12.74 10.55 -0.40
C LYS A 38 -13.16 9.18 0.14
N SER A 39 -12.98 8.16 -0.66
CA SER A 39 -13.24 6.78 -0.30
C SER A 39 -12.50 5.84 -1.25
N TYR A 40 -12.18 4.64 -0.78
CA TYR A 40 -11.68 3.57 -1.64
C TYR A 40 -12.16 2.21 -1.16
N LYS A 41 -12.10 1.26 -2.08
CA LYS A 41 -12.17 -0.16 -1.79
C LYS A 41 -10.87 -0.79 -2.28
N LEU A 42 -10.22 -1.54 -1.41
CA LEU A 42 -9.02 -2.31 -1.69
C LEU A 42 -9.31 -3.79 -1.51
N ASN A 43 -8.98 -4.61 -2.49
CA ASN A 43 -8.93 -6.05 -2.39
C ASN A 43 -7.50 -6.49 -2.66
N GLY A 44 -6.96 -7.35 -1.85
CA GLY A 44 -5.58 -7.77 -2.05
C GLY A 44 -5.15 -8.89 -1.13
N THR A 45 -3.87 -9.20 -1.22
CA THR A 45 -3.19 -10.17 -0.35
C THR A 45 -2.10 -9.46 0.43
N MET A 46 -2.05 -9.73 1.72
CA MET A 46 -0.96 -9.31 2.59
C MET A 46 -0.20 -10.54 3.07
N GLU A 47 1.10 -10.49 2.88
CA GLU A 47 2.03 -11.50 3.39
C GLU A 47 2.86 -10.89 4.51
N ILE A 48 2.92 -11.58 5.65
CA ILE A 48 3.75 -11.21 6.79
C ILE A 48 4.75 -12.34 6.99
N SER A 49 6.04 -12.03 6.82
CA SER A 49 7.13 -12.96 7.09
C SER A 49 7.74 -12.63 8.44
N SER A 50 7.83 -13.59 9.33
CA SER A 50 8.48 -13.48 10.65
C SER A 50 9.35 -14.72 10.87
N GLY A 51 10.65 -14.55 10.78
CA GLY A 51 11.58 -15.66 10.79
C GLY A 51 11.33 -16.63 9.63
N GLU A 52 11.09 -17.90 9.95
CA GLU A 52 10.75 -18.95 8.98
C GLU A 52 9.23 -19.03 8.67
N GLU A 53 8.41 -18.32 9.40
CA GLU A 53 6.96 -18.35 9.25
C GLU A 53 6.48 -17.32 8.22
N LEU A 54 5.53 -17.73 7.37
CA LEU A 54 4.83 -16.88 6.42
C LEU A 54 3.32 -16.95 6.69
N PHE A 55 2.77 -15.81 7.05
CA PHE A 55 1.33 -15.65 7.23
C PHE A 55 0.76 -14.91 6.02
N THR A 56 -0.24 -15.51 5.37
CA THR A 56 -0.89 -14.92 4.22
C THR A 56 -2.35 -14.63 4.52
N TYR A 57 -2.78 -13.41 4.24
CA TYR A 57 -4.15 -12.93 4.46
C TYR A 57 -4.75 -12.40 3.17
N ASN A 58 -6.00 -12.74 2.91
CA ASN A 58 -6.83 -11.98 1.99
C ASN A 58 -7.34 -10.74 2.72
N ILE A 59 -7.32 -9.60 2.03
CA ILE A 59 -7.74 -8.31 2.57
C ILE A 59 -8.89 -7.77 1.73
N ASP A 60 -9.96 -7.36 2.42
CA ASP A 60 -10.99 -6.47 1.89
C ASP A 60 -11.02 -5.22 2.76
N ALA A 61 -10.53 -4.09 2.26
CA ALA A 61 -10.54 -2.83 2.98
C ALA A 61 -11.46 -1.82 2.32
N TYR A 62 -12.26 -1.18 3.13
CA TYR A 62 -13.17 -0.09 2.74
C TYR A 62 -12.82 1.11 3.58
N PHE A 63 -12.56 2.21 2.95
CA PHE A 63 -12.25 3.47 3.61
C PHE A 63 -13.21 4.57 3.17
N LEU A 64 -13.58 5.42 4.10
CA LEU A 64 -14.30 6.66 3.87
C LEU A 64 -13.59 7.78 4.61
N LYS A 65 -13.47 8.94 3.99
CA LYS A 65 -12.88 10.14 4.58
C LYS A 65 -13.48 10.41 5.96
N ASP A 66 -12.72 11.08 6.81
CA ASP A 66 -12.94 11.27 8.25
C ASP A 66 -12.59 10.03 9.08
N ASP A 67 -11.70 9.19 8.52
CA ASP A 67 -11.07 8.05 9.19
C ASP A 67 -12.06 6.93 9.58
N PHE A 68 -13.09 6.72 8.77
CA PHE A 68 -13.97 5.56 8.88
C PHE A 68 -13.48 4.44 7.98
N TYR A 69 -13.41 3.24 8.51
CA TYR A 69 -12.99 2.10 7.71
C TYR A 69 -13.56 0.78 8.23
N LYS A 70 -13.65 -0.17 7.31
CA LYS A 70 -13.87 -1.58 7.60
C LYS A 70 -12.81 -2.38 6.88
N VAL A 71 -12.10 -3.23 7.60
CA VAL A 71 -11.13 -4.16 7.03
C VAL A 71 -11.53 -5.58 7.42
N VAL A 72 -11.59 -6.46 6.44
CA VAL A 72 -11.76 -7.89 6.65
C VAL A 72 -10.44 -8.56 6.31
N LEU A 73 -9.89 -9.29 7.25
CA LEU A 73 -8.68 -10.09 7.12
C LEU A 73 -9.05 -11.55 7.23
N VAL A 74 -8.74 -12.34 6.22
CA VAL A 74 -8.96 -13.79 6.24
C VAL A 74 -7.62 -14.48 6.09
N ASN A 75 -7.18 -15.17 7.12
CA ASN A 75 -5.96 -15.98 7.08
C ASN A 75 -6.15 -17.16 6.11
N GLN A 76 -5.29 -17.28 5.10
CA GLN A 76 -5.43 -18.30 4.06
C GLN A 76 -5.14 -19.72 4.55
N THR A 77 -4.40 -19.88 5.65
CA THR A 77 -4.04 -21.20 6.19
C THR A 77 -5.18 -21.86 6.95
N ASN A 78 -5.93 -21.08 7.74
CA ASN A 78 -6.93 -21.62 8.65
C ASN A 78 -8.34 -21.00 8.46
N ASN A 79 -8.51 -20.12 7.47
CA ASN A 79 -9.74 -19.38 7.19
C ASN A 79 -10.25 -18.55 8.38
N HIS A 80 -9.36 -18.21 9.31
CA HIS A 80 -9.73 -17.36 10.44
C HIS A 80 -9.99 -15.93 9.95
N GLU A 81 -11.21 -15.46 10.19
CA GLU A 81 -11.63 -14.11 9.82
C GLU A 81 -11.53 -13.16 11.00
N GLN A 82 -11.00 -11.99 10.75
CA GLN A 82 -11.00 -10.86 11.66
C GLN A 82 -11.53 -9.62 10.94
N VAL A 83 -12.47 -8.91 11.55
CA VAL A 83 -13.01 -7.66 11.03
C VAL A 83 -12.59 -6.51 11.92
N ILE A 84 -11.99 -5.51 11.35
CA ILE A 84 -11.61 -4.26 12.01
C ILE A 84 -12.55 -3.18 11.50
N LEU A 85 -13.26 -2.53 12.39
CA LEU A 85 -14.23 -1.51 12.04
C LEU A 85 -14.00 -0.25 12.85
N LYS A 86 -13.84 0.88 12.16
CA LYS A 86 -13.84 2.21 12.79
C LYS A 86 -15.02 3.03 12.30
N ASN A 87 -15.79 3.54 13.22
CA ASN A 87 -16.93 4.41 12.98
C ASN A 87 -17.03 5.51 14.05
N LYS A 88 -18.11 6.29 14.06
CA LYS A 88 -18.34 7.37 15.04
C LYS A 88 -18.37 6.92 16.49
N GLU A 89 -18.71 5.66 16.73
CA GLU A 89 -18.87 5.08 18.07
C GLU A 89 -17.55 4.53 18.63
N GLY A 90 -16.54 4.33 17.77
CA GLY A 90 -15.21 3.84 18.16
C GLY A 90 -14.61 2.84 17.18
N LEU A 91 -13.57 2.19 17.67
CA LEU A 91 -12.83 1.17 16.97
C LEU A 91 -13.17 -0.22 17.54
N TYR A 92 -13.48 -1.15 16.65
CA TYR A 92 -13.88 -2.51 17.01
C TYR A 92 -13.00 -3.52 16.29
N VAL A 93 -12.66 -4.60 16.99
CA VAL A 93 -12.11 -5.81 16.40
C VAL A 93 -13.11 -6.94 16.66
N VAL A 94 -13.60 -7.53 15.59
CA VAL A 94 -14.59 -8.60 15.62
C VAL A 94 -13.96 -9.88 15.12
N THR A 95 -14.15 -10.97 15.86
CA THR A 95 -13.73 -12.32 15.47
C THR A 95 -14.98 -13.19 15.34
N PRO A 96 -15.56 -13.31 14.13
CA PRO A 96 -16.85 -13.99 13.95
C PRO A 96 -16.86 -15.44 14.40
N SER A 97 -15.79 -16.19 14.13
CA SER A 97 -15.65 -17.60 14.52
C SER A 97 -15.71 -17.84 16.02
N LEU A 98 -15.37 -16.82 16.82
CA LEU A 98 -15.42 -16.88 18.28
C LEU A 98 -16.67 -16.19 18.86
N ASN A 99 -17.50 -15.61 17.99
CA ASN A 99 -18.63 -14.76 18.39
C ASN A 99 -18.21 -13.66 19.39
N LYS A 100 -17.04 -13.05 19.17
CA LYS A 100 -16.45 -12.04 20.07
C LYS A 100 -16.19 -10.74 19.32
N SER A 101 -16.41 -9.64 20.04
CA SER A 101 -16.01 -8.30 19.61
C SER A 101 -15.34 -7.56 20.76
N PHE A 102 -14.32 -6.80 20.45
CA PHE A 102 -13.63 -5.93 21.39
C PHE A 102 -13.76 -4.51 20.89
N LYS A 103 -14.18 -3.60 21.76
CA LYS A 103 -14.19 -2.18 21.52
C LYS A 103 -12.94 -1.57 22.15
N PHE A 104 -12.26 -0.71 21.40
CA PHE A 104 -11.16 0.10 21.90
C PHE A 104 -11.69 1.50 22.18
N ASP A 105 -11.40 2.03 23.36
CA ASP A 105 -11.91 3.33 23.80
C ASP A 105 -11.19 4.52 23.14
N SER A 106 -10.10 4.26 22.43
CA SER A 106 -9.28 5.27 21.78
C SER A 106 -8.75 4.82 20.42
N VAL A 107 -7.75 5.50 19.94
CA VAL A 107 -7.00 5.17 18.72
C VAL A 107 -6.49 3.74 18.75
N TRP A 108 -6.29 3.18 17.55
CA TRP A 108 -5.60 1.90 17.37
C TRP A 108 -4.28 1.89 18.16
N PRO A 109 -3.93 0.77 18.82
CA PRO A 109 -2.69 0.70 19.59
C PRO A 109 -1.50 1.11 18.72
N GLU A 110 -0.68 2.03 19.20
CA GLU A 110 0.51 2.53 18.49
C GLU A 110 1.50 1.44 18.10
N ASN A 111 1.32 0.25 18.69
CA ASN A 111 2.20 -0.91 18.57
C ASN A 111 1.81 -1.87 17.43
N SER A 112 0.82 -1.54 16.62
CA SER A 112 0.40 -2.43 15.54
C SER A 112 0.34 -1.70 14.20
N SER A 113 0.96 -2.28 13.20
CA SER A 113 0.86 -1.78 11.84
C SER A 113 -0.55 -1.98 11.31
N GLN A 114 -1.01 -1.00 10.54
CA GLN A 114 -2.22 -1.06 9.76
C GLN A 114 -1.85 -1.00 8.27
N ALA A 115 -0.95 -1.88 7.85
CA ALA A 115 -0.44 -1.94 6.47
C ALA A 115 -1.52 -2.22 5.41
N TYR A 116 -2.73 -2.56 5.85
CA TYR A 116 -3.92 -2.70 5.02
C TYR A 116 -4.66 -1.37 4.76
N LEU A 117 -4.21 -0.25 5.33
CA LEU A 117 -4.74 1.09 5.05
C LEU A 117 -3.73 1.89 4.22
N LEU A 118 -4.17 2.39 3.05
CA LEU A 118 -3.29 3.10 2.12
C LEU A 118 -2.65 4.35 2.74
N GLN A 119 -3.34 5.02 3.67
CA GLN A 119 -2.81 6.19 4.39
C GLN A 119 -1.58 5.83 5.22
N ASN A 120 -1.57 4.66 5.84
CA ASN A 120 -0.44 4.21 6.64
C ASN A 120 0.74 3.81 5.74
N LEU A 121 0.47 3.14 4.60
CA LEU A 121 1.50 2.87 3.59
C LEU A 121 2.15 4.15 3.08
N VAL A 122 1.35 5.19 2.79
CA VAL A 122 1.86 6.51 2.38
C VAL A 122 2.73 7.11 3.48
N THR A 123 2.29 7.04 4.72
CA THR A 123 3.04 7.58 5.87
C THR A 123 4.39 6.90 6.04
N ASP A 124 4.42 5.56 5.99
CA ASP A 124 5.65 4.78 6.10
C ASP A 124 6.61 5.11 4.95
N ILE A 125 6.11 5.14 3.70
CA ILE A 125 6.92 5.48 2.52
C ILE A 125 7.49 6.90 2.64
N LYS A 126 6.70 7.87 3.09
CA LYS A 126 7.17 9.28 3.22
C LYS A 126 8.25 9.41 4.28
N ASN A 127 8.14 8.69 5.36
CA ASN A 127 9.06 8.77 6.49
C ASN A 127 10.36 7.96 6.28
N ASP A 128 10.41 7.05 5.32
CA ASP A 128 11.60 6.27 5.04
C ASP A 128 12.50 6.98 4.02
N ASN A 129 13.69 7.42 4.45
CA ASN A 129 14.69 8.03 3.57
C ASN A 129 15.49 6.99 2.75
N GLU A 130 15.37 5.70 3.06
CA GLU A 130 16.08 4.60 2.41
C GLU A 130 15.18 3.78 1.47
N LYS A 131 13.93 4.25 1.27
CA LYS A 131 13.00 3.59 0.35
C LYS A 131 13.55 3.47 -1.06
N THR A 132 13.18 2.39 -1.75
CA THR A 132 13.61 2.14 -3.13
C THR A 132 12.43 1.88 -4.04
N LEU A 133 12.62 2.14 -5.34
CA LEU A 133 11.71 1.77 -6.41
C LEU A 133 12.39 0.77 -7.33
N GLU A 134 11.78 -0.36 -7.51
CA GLU A 134 12.18 -1.36 -8.49
C GLU A 134 11.12 -1.45 -9.59
N LYS A 135 11.54 -1.59 -10.84
CA LYS A 135 10.67 -1.87 -11.97
C LYS A 135 10.80 -3.33 -12.37
N ASN A 136 9.68 -4.01 -12.60
CA ASN A 136 9.65 -5.36 -13.14
C ASN A 136 8.67 -5.46 -14.33
N GLU A 137 8.48 -6.65 -14.86
CA GLU A 137 7.60 -6.86 -16.01
C GLU A 137 6.12 -6.55 -15.73
N LYS A 138 5.69 -6.69 -14.47
CA LYS A 138 4.31 -6.47 -14.03
C LYS A 138 4.02 -5.01 -13.68
N GLY A 139 5.04 -4.25 -13.28
CA GLY A 139 4.88 -2.86 -12.86
C GLY A 139 6.03 -2.39 -11.99
N TYR A 140 5.71 -1.86 -10.82
CA TYR A 140 6.68 -1.28 -9.90
C TYR A 140 6.56 -1.88 -8.50
N VAL A 141 7.64 -1.84 -7.75
CA VAL A 141 7.67 -2.26 -6.34
C VAL A 141 8.35 -1.17 -5.54
N ILE A 142 7.64 -0.60 -4.58
CA ILE A 142 8.25 0.27 -3.57
C ILE A 142 8.58 -0.61 -2.37
N LYS A 143 9.86 -0.60 -1.97
CA LYS A 143 10.31 -1.17 -0.71
C LYS A 143 10.54 -0.03 0.26
N SER A 144 9.94 -0.10 1.44
CA SER A 144 10.12 0.88 2.51
C SER A 144 10.19 0.19 3.87
N LYS A 145 10.74 0.89 4.84
CA LYS A 145 10.68 0.48 6.24
C LYS A 145 9.22 0.51 6.70
N VAL A 146 8.89 -0.39 7.59
CA VAL A 146 7.59 -0.45 8.26
C VAL A 146 7.80 -0.16 9.74
N ASN A 147 6.91 0.65 10.29
CA ASN A 147 6.92 0.89 11.72
C ASN A 147 6.09 -0.18 12.44
N TYR A 148 6.78 -1.23 12.89
CA TYR A 148 6.22 -2.30 13.71
C TYR A 148 6.87 -2.26 15.10
N PRO A 149 6.42 -1.39 16.00
CA PRO A 149 6.96 -1.31 17.34
C PRO A 149 6.87 -2.68 18.03
N ASN A 150 7.94 -3.08 18.69
CA ASN A 150 8.08 -4.36 19.39
C ASN A 150 8.20 -5.62 18.50
N ASN A 151 8.42 -5.47 17.19
CA ASN A 151 8.79 -6.58 16.33
C ASN A 151 9.97 -6.19 15.44
N GLU A 152 11.18 -6.46 15.89
CA GLU A 152 12.42 -6.13 15.19
C GLU A 152 12.64 -6.95 13.91
N GLU A 153 11.88 -8.04 13.71
CA GLU A 153 11.95 -8.88 12.52
C GLU A 153 11.16 -8.27 11.35
N LEU A 154 10.12 -7.49 11.63
CA LEU A 154 9.28 -6.85 10.61
C LEU A 154 9.82 -5.44 10.28
N VAL A 155 10.91 -5.39 9.53
CA VAL A 155 11.64 -4.14 9.26
C VAL A 155 11.21 -3.48 7.96
N TYR A 156 10.82 -4.27 6.96
CA TYR A 156 10.52 -3.78 5.62
C TYR A 156 9.19 -4.29 5.10
N GLN A 157 8.55 -3.47 4.27
CA GLN A 157 7.40 -3.83 3.46
C GLN A 157 7.71 -3.62 1.98
N LYS A 158 7.03 -4.40 1.14
CA LYS A 158 7.04 -4.24 -0.32
C LYS A 158 5.62 -3.99 -0.79
N ILE A 159 5.43 -2.92 -1.53
CA ILE A 159 4.14 -2.53 -2.09
C ILE A 159 4.25 -2.68 -3.60
N TYR A 160 3.38 -3.50 -4.18
CA TYR A 160 3.39 -3.84 -5.59
C TYR A 160 2.37 -3.00 -6.32
N PHE A 161 2.77 -2.40 -7.41
CA PHE A 161 1.94 -1.57 -8.27
C PHE A 161 1.97 -2.13 -9.69
N ASP A 162 0.87 -1.97 -10.41
CA ASP A 162 0.85 -2.20 -11.84
C ASP A 162 1.63 -1.09 -12.60
N LYS A 163 1.59 -1.11 -13.95
CA LYS A 163 2.29 -0.13 -14.79
C LYS A 163 1.71 1.28 -14.69
N ASP A 164 0.48 1.39 -14.23
CA ASP A 164 -0.27 2.64 -14.05
C ASP A 164 -0.26 3.11 -12.58
N MET A 165 0.57 2.52 -11.73
CA MET A 165 0.70 2.82 -10.30
C MET A 165 -0.55 2.55 -9.47
N ASN A 166 -1.37 1.58 -9.88
CA ASN A 166 -2.43 1.04 -9.03
C ASN A 166 -1.86 -0.11 -8.18
N ILE A 167 -2.34 -0.23 -6.94
CA ILE A 167 -2.03 -1.35 -6.03
C ILE A 167 -2.87 -2.57 -6.42
#